data_60dd2794c04a9120aaa289013b38055e
#
_entry.id   60dd2794c04a9120aaa289013b38055e
#
_cell.length_a   1.000
_cell.length_b   1.000
_cell.length_c   1.000
_cell.angle_alpha   90.00
_cell.angle_beta   90.00
_cell.angle_gamma   90.00
#
_symmetry.space_group_name_H-M   'P 1'
#
loop_
_entity.id
_entity.type
_entity.pdbx_description
1 polymer ?
#
loop_
_entity_poly.entity_id
_entity_poly.type
_entity_poly.pdbx_seq_one_letter_code
_entity_poly.pdbx_strand_id
1 'polypeptide(L)'
;MSGATDPAIAFPRGGMRTLHGLHAGFVLISALILLVVLTILALAGVSLNSSQTRMAANASAQAAAFQVAEGALSVAQQQLLTGTYTAASFVGNGNGLYVLNTTAAAPVWQSISWTSGNGCSSSVLTASWANMPSGVTACYLIEKLPNVVLPGQGASQSLSTQVYRITSYASQANGGQPVMLQSLLMLTS
;
A
#
# COMPACT_ATOMS: atom_id res chain seq x y z
N MET A 1 -58.06 -67.02 69.09
CA MET A 1 -57.74 -65.56 68.84
C MET A 1 -57.00 -65.45 67.51
N SER A 2 -57.65 -64.78 66.67
CA SER A 2 -57.50 -64.68 65.22
C SER A 2 -56.23 -63.97 64.81
N GLY A 3 -55.37 -64.60 63.99
CA GLY A 3 -54.27 -63.95 63.31
C GLY A 3 -54.57 -63.81 61.81
N ALA A 4 -54.80 -62.61 61.42
CA ALA A 4 -55.08 -62.26 60.03
C ALA A 4 -53.76 -62.28 59.23
N THR A 5 -53.69 -63.09 58.20
CA THR A 5 -52.62 -63.11 57.20
C THR A 5 -52.96 -62.11 56.11
N ASP A 6 -52.09 -61.12 55.96
CA ASP A 6 -52.18 -60.07 54.93
C ASP A 6 -51.58 -60.59 53.59
N PRO A 7 -52.26 -60.52 52.46
CA PRO A 7 -51.75 -60.95 51.17
C PRO A 7 -50.85 -59.88 50.57
N ALA A 8 -49.56 -60.23 50.42
CA ALA A 8 -48.57 -59.42 49.72
C ALA A 8 -48.92 -59.20 48.21
N ILE A 9 -49.23 -57.99 47.83
CA ILE A 9 -49.45 -57.60 46.44
C ILE A 9 -48.12 -57.58 45.70
N ALA A 10 -47.94 -58.58 44.84
CA ALA A 10 -46.74 -58.61 43.93
C ALA A 10 -47.01 -57.66 42.75
N PHE A 11 -46.30 -56.58 42.71
CA PHE A 11 -46.22 -55.69 41.52
C PHE A 11 -45.40 -56.35 40.44
N PRO A 12 -45.85 -56.43 39.17
CA PRO A 12 -45.05 -56.92 38.06
C PRO A 12 -43.98 -55.89 37.76
N ARG A 13 -42.69 -56.27 37.89
CA ARG A 13 -41.57 -55.50 37.39
C ARG A 13 -41.66 -55.48 35.87
N GLY A 14 -42.27 -54.44 35.32
CA GLY A 14 -42.24 -54.10 33.91
C GLY A 14 -40.80 -53.83 33.50
N GLY A 15 -40.18 -54.77 32.79
CA GLY A 15 -38.94 -54.60 32.20
C GLY A 15 -38.98 -53.47 31.19
N MET A 16 -38.41 -52.35 31.53
CA MET A 16 -38.17 -51.20 30.61
C MET A 16 -37.16 -51.64 29.52
N ARG A 17 -37.73 -52.20 28.43
CA ARG A 17 -36.94 -52.48 27.24
C ARG A 17 -36.46 -51.15 26.68
N THR A 18 -35.23 -50.81 26.94
CA THR A 18 -34.53 -49.64 26.36
C THR A 18 -34.43 -49.87 24.87
N LEU A 19 -35.28 -49.17 24.10
CA LEU A 19 -35.19 -49.05 22.66
C LEU A 19 -33.97 -48.15 22.26
N HIS A 20 -32.78 -48.51 22.70
CA HIS A 20 -31.56 -47.70 22.43
C HIS A 20 -30.83 -48.10 21.13
N GLY A 21 -31.32 -49.07 20.35
CA GLY A 21 -30.59 -49.61 19.22
C GLY A 21 -30.77 -48.90 17.89
N LEU A 22 -31.90 -48.18 17.67
CA LEU A 22 -32.22 -47.61 16.36
C LEU A 22 -31.80 -46.13 16.18
N HIS A 23 -31.53 -45.40 17.25
CA HIS A 23 -31.12 -44.00 17.18
C HIS A 23 -29.62 -43.79 17.13
N ALA A 24 -28.80 -44.76 17.54
CA ALA A 24 -27.36 -44.66 17.56
C ALA A 24 -26.76 -44.50 16.14
N GLY A 25 -27.33 -45.20 15.14
CA GLY A 25 -26.87 -45.06 13.74
C GLY A 25 -27.17 -43.69 13.10
N PHE A 26 -28.34 -43.13 13.42
CA PHE A 26 -28.73 -41.81 12.91
C PHE A 26 -27.88 -40.68 13.50
N VAL A 27 -27.60 -40.75 14.80
CA VAL A 27 -26.74 -39.76 15.48
C VAL A 27 -25.33 -39.80 14.91
N LEU A 28 -24.78 -40.94 14.59
CA LEU A 28 -23.43 -41.09 14.02
C LEU A 28 -23.35 -40.49 12.62
N ILE A 29 -24.34 -40.70 11.76
CA ILE A 29 -24.43 -40.13 10.44
C ILE A 29 -24.60 -38.61 10.52
N SER A 30 -25.48 -38.11 11.39
CA SER A 30 -25.69 -36.66 11.55
C SER A 30 -24.43 -35.94 12.10
N ALA A 31 -23.73 -36.57 13.04
CA ALA A 31 -22.48 -36.06 13.57
C ALA A 31 -21.38 -36.01 12.50
N LEU A 32 -21.31 -37.01 11.62
CA LEU A 32 -20.36 -37.08 10.53
C LEU A 32 -20.63 -35.97 9.50
N ILE A 33 -21.89 -35.75 9.11
CA ILE A 33 -22.28 -34.68 8.21
C ILE A 33 -21.94 -33.30 8.81
N LEU A 34 -22.25 -33.09 10.10
CA LEU A 34 -21.95 -31.85 10.79
C LEU A 34 -20.45 -31.57 10.82
N LEU A 35 -19.63 -32.60 11.08
CA LEU A 35 -18.20 -32.50 11.10
C LEU A 35 -17.64 -32.11 9.70
N VAL A 36 -18.17 -32.72 8.62
CA VAL A 36 -17.78 -32.37 7.26
C VAL A 36 -18.15 -30.94 6.92
N VAL A 37 -19.35 -30.50 7.27
CA VAL A 37 -19.78 -29.11 7.04
C VAL A 37 -18.92 -28.10 7.80
N LEU A 38 -18.62 -28.39 9.08
CA LEU A 38 -17.74 -27.53 9.88
C LEU A 38 -16.32 -27.47 9.33
N THR A 39 -15.77 -28.58 8.82
CA THR A 39 -14.44 -28.57 8.23
C THR A 39 -14.40 -27.77 6.93
N ILE A 40 -15.42 -27.85 6.08
CA ILE A 40 -15.49 -27.03 4.86
C ILE A 40 -15.60 -25.55 5.21
N LEU A 41 -16.42 -25.16 6.18
CA LEU A 41 -16.56 -23.78 6.63
C LEU A 41 -15.24 -23.25 7.23
N ALA A 42 -14.53 -24.05 8.01
CA ALA A 42 -13.24 -23.69 8.59
C ALA A 42 -12.19 -23.44 7.49
N LEU A 43 -12.11 -24.31 6.49
CA LEU A 43 -11.17 -24.14 5.36
C LEU A 43 -11.50 -22.91 4.51
N ALA A 44 -12.78 -22.62 4.28
CA ALA A 44 -13.22 -21.44 3.58
C ALA A 44 -12.82 -20.15 4.34
N GLY A 45 -12.98 -20.14 5.67
CA GLY A 45 -12.58 -19.03 6.53
C GLY A 45 -11.07 -18.73 6.49
N VAL A 46 -10.21 -19.75 6.48
CA VAL A 46 -8.76 -19.61 6.38
C VAL A 46 -8.34 -18.98 5.04
N SER A 47 -8.95 -19.42 3.94
CA SER A 47 -8.66 -18.90 2.61
C SER A 47 -8.98 -17.41 2.48
N LEU A 48 -10.14 -16.99 2.98
CA LEU A 48 -10.57 -15.58 2.98
C LEU A 48 -9.63 -14.70 3.82
N ASN A 49 -9.23 -15.17 5.00
CA ASN A 49 -8.33 -14.43 5.89
C ASN A 49 -6.94 -14.22 5.26
N SER A 50 -6.40 -15.23 4.60
CA SER A 50 -5.12 -15.11 3.87
C SER A 50 -5.16 -14.06 2.75
N SER A 51 -6.25 -14.00 1.99
CA SER A 51 -6.44 -13.01 0.94
C SER A 51 -6.55 -11.59 1.52
N GLN A 52 -7.31 -11.40 2.58
CA GLN A 52 -7.46 -10.10 3.26
C GLN A 52 -6.13 -9.62 3.85
N THR A 53 -5.34 -10.49 4.44
CA THR A 53 -4.03 -10.14 4.99
C THR A 53 -3.07 -9.68 3.90
N ARG A 54 -3.05 -10.33 2.74
CA ARG A 54 -2.24 -9.91 1.59
C ARG A 54 -2.69 -8.56 1.04
N MET A 55 -3.99 -8.33 0.91
CA MET A 55 -4.52 -7.03 0.47
C MET A 55 -4.16 -5.92 1.44
N ALA A 56 -4.29 -6.15 2.74
CA ALA A 56 -3.91 -5.17 3.77
C ALA A 56 -2.41 -4.87 3.75
N ALA A 57 -1.55 -5.88 3.58
CA ALA A 57 -0.12 -5.70 3.47
C ALA A 57 0.27 -4.88 2.22
N ASN A 58 -0.34 -5.17 1.07
CA ASN A 58 -0.11 -4.41 -0.17
C ASN A 58 -0.58 -2.97 -0.05
N ALA A 59 -1.75 -2.72 0.55
CA ALA A 59 -2.25 -1.37 0.78
C ALA A 59 -1.34 -0.58 1.72
N SER A 60 -0.86 -1.20 2.80
CA SER A 60 0.10 -0.59 3.72
C SER A 60 1.43 -0.26 3.03
N ALA A 61 1.94 -1.17 2.20
CA ALA A 61 3.16 -0.96 1.43
C ALA A 61 3.01 0.21 0.44
N GLN A 62 1.87 0.28 -0.26
CA GLN A 62 1.58 1.38 -1.19
C GLN A 62 1.46 2.72 -0.46
N ALA A 63 0.79 2.76 0.70
CA ALA A 63 0.68 3.97 1.51
C ALA A 63 2.06 4.45 1.99
N ALA A 64 2.94 3.54 2.41
CA ALA A 64 4.31 3.87 2.79
C ALA A 64 5.12 4.42 1.60
N ALA A 65 5.02 3.81 0.41
CA ALA A 65 5.70 4.31 -0.79
C ALA A 65 5.18 5.70 -1.19
N PHE A 66 3.88 5.96 -1.05
CA PHE A 66 3.29 7.26 -1.31
C PHE A 66 3.86 8.33 -0.38
N GLN A 67 3.91 8.07 0.94
CA GLN A 67 4.50 8.99 1.92
C GLN A 67 5.98 9.28 1.63
N VAL A 68 6.71 8.27 1.17
CA VAL A 68 8.12 8.44 0.81
C VAL A 68 8.27 9.28 -0.48
N ALA A 69 7.40 9.10 -1.46
CA ALA A 69 7.36 9.94 -2.66
C ALA A 69 7.03 11.39 -2.34
N GLU A 70 6.08 11.65 -1.41
CA GLU A 70 5.79 13.00 -0.90
C GLU A 70 6.99 13.61 -0.16
N GLY A 71 7.68 12.81 0.67
CA GLY A 71 8.93 13.24 1.32
C GLY A 71 9.99 13.66 0.30
N ALA A 72 10.16 12.89 -0.77
CA ALA A 72 11.10 13.23 -1.84
C ALA A 72 10.71 14.53 -2.58
N LEU A 73 9.41 14.76 -2.82
CA LEU A 73 8.91 16.03 -3.36
C LEU A 73 9.25 17.20 -2.43
N SER A 74 9.02 17.04 -1.14
CA SER A 74 9.30 18.06 -0.13
C SER A 74 10.79 18.40 -0.08
N VAL A 75 11.68 17.39 -0.11
CA VAL A 75 13.13 17.60 -0.18
C VAL A 75 13.51 18.38 -1.44
N ALA A 76 13.00 18.02 -2.60
CA ALA A 76 13.26 18.70 -3.86
C ALA A 76 12.78 20.16 -3.84
N GLN A 77 11.60 20.42 -3.31
CA GLN A 77 11.06 21.77 -3.14
C GLN A 77 11.94 22.60 -2.21
N GLN A 78 12.37 22.03 -1.09
CA GLN A 78 13.24 22.72 -0.14
C GLN A 78 14.59 23.05 -0.77
N GLN A 79 15.19 22.16 -1.56
CA GLN A 79 16.44 22.41 -2.25
C GLN A 79 16.32 23.57 -3.27
N LEU A 80 15.18 23.70 -3.95
CA LEU A 80 14.90 24.84 -4.82
C LEU A 80 14.72 26.14 -4.04
N LEU A 81 13.95 26.10 -2.93
CA LEU A 81 13.69 27.28 -2.10
C LEU A 81 14.94 27.81 -1.40
N THR A 82 15.85 26.93 -0.99
CA THR A 82 17.12 27.30 -0.35
C THR A 82 18.18 27.74 -1.35
N GLY A 83 17.88 27.70 -2.66
CA GLY A 83 18.81 28.10 -3.71
C GLY A 83 19.96 27.11 -3.94
N THR A 84 19.85 25.88 -3.45
CA THR A 84 20.83 24.81 -3.71
C THR A 84 20.96 24.56 -5.21
N TYR A 85 19.84 24.59 -5.94
CA TYR A 85 19.80 24.50 -7.39
C TYR A 85 19.50 25.87 -8.01
N THR A 86 20.50 26.44 -8.64
CA THR A 86 20.40 27.70 -9.39
C THR A 86 20.10 27.43 -10.86
N ALA A 87 19.77 28.46 -11.62
CA ALA A 87 19.57 28.35 -13.06
C ALA A 87 20.79 27.72 -13.80
N ALA A 88 22.01 27.93 -13.32
CA ALA A 88 23.21 27.32 -13.84
C ALA A 88 23.29 25.81 -13.63
N SER A 89 22.66 25.28 -12.59
CA SER A 89 22.63 23.84 -12.29
C SER A 89 21.94 23.02 -13.37
N PHE A 90 21.08 23.63 -14.17
CA PHE A 90 20.31 22.96 -15.24
C PHE A 90 21.00 22.93 -16.59
N VAL A 91 22.16 23.60 -16.76
CA VAL A 91 22.83 23.72 -18.05
C VAL A 91 23.34 22.37 -18.57
N GLY A 92 23.72 21.46 -17.66
CA GLY A 92 24.23 20.13 -18.02
C GLY A 92 23.18 19.15 -18.52
N ASN A 93 21.90 19.43 -18.29
CA ASN A 93 20.74 18.59 -18.69
C ASN A 93 20.90 17.12 -18.32
N GLY A 94 21.25 16.87 -17.07
CA GLY A 94 21.51 15.53 -16.54
C GLY A 94 21.54 15.50 -15.00
N ASN A 95 21.82 14.32 -14.44
CA ASN A 95 21.94 14.11 -13.00
C ASN A 95 20.72 14.60 -12.20
N GLY A 96 19.51 14.36 -12.74
CA GLY A 96 18.27 14.75 -12.09
C GLY A 96 17.83 16.21 -12.28
N LEU A 97 18.63 17.03 -12.97
CA LEU A 97 18.32 18.44 -13.28
C LEU A 97 18.23 18.63 -14.79
N TYR A 98 17.05 18.93 -15.28
CA TYR A 98 16.77 19.00 -16.71
C TYR A 98 16.09 20.33 -17.09
N VAL A 99 16.29 20.74 -18.33
CA VAL A 99 15.49 21.80 -18.96
C VAL A 99 14.46 21.14 -19.87
N LEU A 100 13.24 21.63 -19.86
CA LEU A 100 12.18 21.11 -20.73
C LEU A 100 12.62 21.11 -22.19
N ASN A 101 12.65 19.94 -22.78
CA ASN A 101 12.86 19.78 -24.22
C ASN A 101 11.49 19.67 -24.91
N THR A 102 11.06 20.73 -25.56
CA THR A 102 9.77 20.78 -26.27
C THR A 102 9.76 19.97 -27.56
N THR A 103 10.93 19.57 -28.06
CA THR A 103 11.06 18.77 -29.29
C THR A 103 11.22 17.27 -29.02
N ALA A 104 11.35 16.88 -27.75
CA ALA A 104 11.42 15.47 -27.39
C ALA A 104 10.07 14.77 -27.57
N ALA A 105 10.09 13.53 -28.06
CA ALA A 105 8.90 12.72 -28.27
C ALA A 105 8.19 12.37 -26.96
N ALA A 106 8.91 12.35 -25.84
CA ALA A 106 8.38 12.04 -24.51
C ALA A 106 9.02 12.94 -23.45
N PRO A 107 8.32 13.23 -22.34
CA PRO A 107 8.91 13.94 -21.22
C PRO A 107 10.07 13.16 -20.61
N VAL A 108 11.05 13.88 -20.04
CA VAL A 108 12.29 13.29 -19.47
C VAL A 108 11.96 12.21 -18.43
N TRP A 109 11.00 12.44 -17.56
CA TRP A 109 10.61 11.49 -16.51
C TRP A 109 10.07 10.15 -17.02
N GLN A 110 9.63 10.07 -18.30
CA GLN A 110 9.23 8.82 -18.95
C GLN A 110 10.38 8.11 -19.66
N SER A 111 11.42 8.84 -20.06
CA SER A 111 12.51 8.32 -20.89
C SER A 111 13.72 7.85 -20.09
N ILE A 112 13.80 8.19 -18.82
CA ILE A 112 14.93 7.84 -17.94
C ILE A 112 14.65 6.60 -17.10
N SER A 113 15.74 5.95 -16.68
CA SER A 113 15.67 4.91 -15.64
C SER A 113 15.69 5.59 -14.27
N TRP A 114 14.72 5.24 -13.41
CA TRP A 114 14.60 5.79 -12.06
C TRP A 114 15.52 5.10 -11.06
N THR A 115 15.72 3.79 -11.23
CA THR A 115 16.51 2.97 -10.30
C THR A 115 17.62 2.24 -11.03
N SER A 116 18.70 1.98 -10.30
CA SER A 116 19.82 1.12 -10.72
C SER A 116 20.21 0.26 -9.52
N GLY A 117 20.01 -1.05 -9.64
CA GLY A 117 20.15 -1.95 -8.50
C GLY A 117 19.17 -1.59 -7.38
N ASN A 118 19.67 -1.42 -6.17
CA ASN A 118 18.87 -1.09 -4.99
C ASN A 118 18.76 0.43 -4.71
N GLY A 119 19.19 1.28 -5.62
CA GLY A 119 19.23 2.73 -5.43
C GLY A 119 18.70 3.53 -6.61
N CYS A 120 18.81 4.84 -6.52
CA CYS A 120 18.51 5.75 -7.62
C CYS A 120 19.53 5.61 -8.74
N SER A 121 19.08 5.76 -9.99
CA SER A 121 19.99 5.82 -11.13
C SER A 121 20.78 7.15 -11.14
N SER A 122 21.86 7.21 -11.94
CA SER A 122 22.62 8.45 -12.13
C SER A 122 21.84 9.56 -12.86
N SER A 123 20.69 9.20 -13.46
CA SER A 123 19.83 10.15 -14.17
C SER A 123 18.88 10.91 -13.25
N VAL A 124 18.84 10.60 -11.97
CA VAL A 124 17.96 11.22 -10.97
C VAL A 124 18.73 11.54 -9.70
N LEU A 125 18.14 12.36 -8.84
CA LEU A 125 18.69 12.72 -7.54
C LEU A 125 18.11 11.77 -6.46
N THR A 126 18.97 11.41 -5.50
CA THR A 126 18.52 10.64 -4.34
C THR A 126 17.96 11.58 -3.29
N ALA A 127 16.76 11.29 -2.81
CA ALA A 127 16.20 11.96 -1.65
C ALA A 127 16.57 11.20 -0.38
N SER A 128 17.02 11.95 0.64
CA SER A 128 17.24 11.40 1.98
C SER A 128 16.86 12.43 3.04
N TRP A 129 16.30 11.98 4.14
CA TRP A 129 15.97 12.80 5.31
C TRP A 129 16.04 11.98 6.59
N ALA A 130 16.05 12.66 7.72
CA ALA A 130 16.02 11.98 9.02
C ALA A 130 14.76 11.12 9.17
N ASN A 131 14.92 9.88 9.65
CA ASN A 131 13.83 8.91 9.85
C ASN A 131 13.15 8.42 8.56
N MET A 132 13.84 8.46 7.42
CA MET A 132 13.36 7.79 6.22
C MET A 132 13.20 6.30 6.48
N PRO A 133 12.08 5.66 6.10
CA PRO A 133 11.89 4.23 6.28
C PRO A 133 12.99 3.40 5.61
N SER A 134 13.47 2.36 6.28
CA SER A 134 14.45 1.44 5.72
C SER A 134 13.85 0.58 4.60
N GLY A 135 14.66 0.21 3.61
CA GLY A 135 14.21 -0.64 2.50
C GLY A 135 13.34 0.06 1.46
N VAL A 136 13.31 1.40 1.47
CA VAL A 136 12.63 2.20 0.46
C VAL A 136 13.66 3.08 -0.25
N THR A 137 13.57 3.14 -1.57
CA THR A 137 14.37 4.05 -2.40
C THR A 137 13.52 5.25 -2.80
N ALA A 138 14.02 6.46 -2.55
CA ALA A 138 13.38 7.71 -2.90
C ALA A 138 14.25 8.51 -3.85
N CYS A 139 13.73 8.79 -5.03
CA CYS A 139 14.43 9.53 -6.08
C CYS A 139 13.57 10.69 -6.55
N TYR A 140 14.20 11.73 -7.06
CA TYR A 140 13.48 12.83 -7.70
C TYR A 140 14.27 13.40 -8.86
N LEU A 141 13.56 14.07 -9.74
CA LEU A 141 14.13 14.94 -10.76
C LEU A 141 13.41 16.29 -10.76
N ILE A 142 14.13 17.30 -11.20
CA ILE A 142 13.61 18.65 -11.35
C ILE A 142 13.78 19.04 -12.80
N GLU A 143 12.70 19.48 -13.41
CA GLU A 143 12.67 19.95 -14.79
C GLU A 143 12.31 21.44 -14.79
N LYS A 144 13.20 22.26 -15.30
CA LYS A 144 12.96 23.69 -15.49
C LYS A 144 12.09 23.90 -16.71
N LEU A 145 10.92 24.51 -16.52
CA LEU A 145 10.00 24.86 -17.59
C LEU A 145 10.29 26.26 -18.11
N PRO A 146 9.74 26.65 -19.27
CA PRO A 146 9.79 28.02 -19.75
C PRO A 146 9.17 28.98 -18.73
N ASN A 147 9.70 30.20 -18.68
CA ASN A 147 9.17 31.23 -17.80
C ASN A 147 7.74 31.58 -18.18
N VAL A 148 6.89 31.78 -17.19
CA VAL A 148 5.49 32.18 -17.39
C VAL A 148 5.36 33.63 -16.95
N VAL A 149 4.78 34.45 -17.82
CA VAL A 149 4.36 35.81 -17.47
C VAL A 149 2.94 35.72 -16.91
N LEU A 150 2.77 36.05 -15.64
CA LEU A 150 1.44 36.02 -15.02
C LEU A 150 0.58 37.18 -15.52
N PRO A 151 -0.71 36.97 -15.89
CA PRO A 151 -1.62 38.02 -16.30
C PRO A 151 -1.82 39.02 -15.16
N GLY A 152 -1.71 40.33 -15.45
CA GLY A 152 -1.98 41.42 -14.48
C GLY A 152 -0.73 42.12 -13.94
N GLN A 153 0.46 41.69 -14.30
CA GLN A 153 1.68 42.44 -14.04
C GLN A 153 1.87 43.43 -15.19
N GLY A 154 1.74 44.72 -14.86
CA GLY A 154 1.90 45.80 -15.84
C GLY A 154 3.25 45.72 -16.58
N ALA A 155 3.30 46.21 -17.81
CA ALA A 155 4.42 46.11 -18.75
C ALA A 155 5.77 46.67 -18.26
N SER A 156 5.86 47.22 -17.04
CA SER A 156 7.05 47.82 -16.44
C SER A 156 7.76 46.95 -15.38
N GLN A 157 7.21 45.79 -15.03
CA GLN A 157 7.89 44.85 -14.11
C GLN A 157 7.91 43.47 -14.73
N SER A 158 9.01 43.15 -15.43
CA SER A 158 9.32 41.80 -15.88
C SER A 158 9.78 40.93 -14.69
N LEU A 159 8.85 40.64 -13.77
CA LEU A 159 9.07 39.59 -12.79
C LEU A 159 9.02 38.26 -13.54
N SER A 160 10.17 37.72 -13.86
CA SER A 160 10.28 36.42 -14.51
C SER A 160 9.95 35.33 -13.50
N THR A 161 8.74 34.81 -13.56
CA THR A 161 8.36 33.65 -12.75
C THR A 161 9.01 32.41 -13.35
N GLN A 162 9.94 31.81 -12.62
CA GLN A 162 10.52 30.52 -12.96
C GLN A 162 9.58 29.40 -12.53
N VAL A 163 9.30 28.48 -13.44
CA VAL A 163 8.44 27.32 -13.17
C VAL A 163 9.28 26.05 -13.20
N TYR A 164 9.13 25.23 -12.19
CA TYR A 164 9.80 23.93 -12.07
C TYR A 164 8.76 22.83 -11.94
N ARG A 165 8.95 21.76 -12.71
CA ARG A 165 8.24 20.51 -12.52
C ARG A 165 9.13 19.57 -11.74
N ILE A 166 8.65 19.13 -10.59
CA ILE A 166 9.35 18.17 -9.75
C ILE A 166 8.61 16.85 -9.91
N THR A 167 9.34 15.80 -10.26
CA THR A 167 8.82 14.45 -10.29
C THR A 167 9.57 13.62 -9.27
N SER A 168 8.86 13.00 -8.34
CA SER A 168 9.41 12.08 -7.37
C SER A 168 9.00 10.64 -7.70
N TYR A 169 9.84 9.72 -7.26
CA TYR A 169 9.66 8.30 -7.43
C TYR A 169 10.06 7.58 -6.14
N ALA A 170 9.20 6.69 -5.66
CA ALA A 170 9.52 5.84 -4.52
C ALA A 170 9.25 4.38 -4.88
N SER A 171 10.17 3.51 -4.50
CA SER A 171 10.04 2.06 -4.65
C SER A 171 10.49 1.34 -3.40
N GLN A 172 9.91 0.18 -3.13
CA GLN A 172 10.31 -0.69 -2.04
C GLN A 172 11.22 -1.80 -2.55
N ALA A 173 12.26 -2.15 -1.78
CA ALA A 173 13.20 -3.22 -2.10
C ALA A 173 12.52 -4.59 -2.23
N ASN A 174 11.37 -4.78 -1.57
CA ASN A 174 10.62 -6.03 -1.55
C ASN A 174 9.63 -6.20 -2.73
N GLY A 175 9.77 -5.40 -3.80
CA GLY A 175 8.95 -5.55 -5.02
C GLY A 175 7.55 -4.98 -4.93
N GLY A 176 7.28 -4.04 -4.01
CA GLY A 176 6.05 -3.27 -3.99
C GLY A 176 5.89 -2.41 -5.26
N GLN A 177 4.64 -2.05 -5.59
CA GLN A 177 4.37 -1.16 -6.73
C GLN A 177 5.03 0.20 -6.48
N PRO A 178 5.82 0.72 -7.44
CA PRO A 178 6.41 2.04 -7.32
C PRO A 178 5.33 3.13 -7.37
N VAL A 179 5.58 4.23 -6.67
CA VAL A 179 4.74 5.42 -6.68
C VAL A 179 5.51 6.56 -7.31
N MET A 180 4.86 7.28 -8.21
CA MET A 180 5.39 8.48 -8.84
C MET A 180 4.43 9.63 -8.59
N LEU A 181 4.98 10.77 -8.12
CA LEU A 181 4.22 11.99 -7.88
C LEU A 181 4.85 13.14 -8.65
N GLN A 182 4.02 14.10 -9.05
CA GLN A 182 4.49 15.31 -9.71
C GLN A 182 3.91 16.55 -9.03
N SER A 183 4.74 17.59 -8.94
CA SER A 183 4.34 18.91 -8.44
C SER A 183 4.94 19.99 -9.31
N LEU A 184 4.23 21.12 -9.41
CA LEU A 184 4.73 22.34 -10.04
C LEU A 184 5.06 23.36 -8.95
N LEU A 185 6.25 23.92 -8.99
CA LEU A 185 6.72 24.99 -8.12
C LEU A 185 7.00 26.24 -8.95
N MET A 186 6.43 27.36 -8.53
CA MET A 186 6.65 28.68 -9.14
C MET A 186 7.50 29.51 -8.19
N LEU A 187 8.62 30.03 -8.66
CA LEU A 187 9.50 30.93 -7.93
C LEU A 187 9.53 32.29 -8.64
N THR A 188 9.14 33.33 -7.91
CA THR A 188 9.28 34.71 -8.37
C THR A 188 10.64 35.24 -7.94
N SER A 189 11.44 35.68 -8.88
CA SER A 189 12.76 36.30 -8.62
C SER A 189 12.70 37.80 -8.82
#